data_530657bc530a1348b3c0231b98026def
#
_entry.id   530657bc530a1348b3c0231b98026def
#
_cell.length_a   1.000
_cell.length_b   1.000
_cell.length_c   1.000
_cell.angle_alpha   90.00
_cell.angle_beta   90.00
_cell.angle_gamma   90.00
#
_symmetry.space_group_name_H-M   'P 1'
#
loop_
_entity.id
_entity.type
_entity.pdbx_description
1 polymer ?
#
loop_
_entity_poly.entity_id
_entity_poly.type
_entity_poly.pdbx_seq_one_letter_code
_entity_poly.pdbx_strand_id
1 'polypeptide(L)'
;MSKFVNYVENELGNEKWIPLFRNLDSDDKTVDGSQYSCLAPLDGQYIYMNSYGWDLSHGDGCPSIVLCGGDVSYEEHTSKFLPLIYVRDFIGRNEKCYEILQELVMYLALYNDTKNSKYVVDDGNGKQIEVIRYSETEITIRPSFLKAFMAAKQMHLLLFFESTFHFNENFDKEEIIKKDHIRYDKYSDSSYVKGYQNFTRVVGKKLFKCQELTESNASPFSLEEEYESFIIEGDEHDSTSHSCNPSLLANNFGGNPDAPHFLTQVFFSKDVLQKYYNASTEYEISDSTIYKKGYWHLRIDNNSKDYICVFLGDLGKCIPNSEQKYWKSFNIGADDKEMSKTYFERSMLGQWSNPQSPDLIFKGVFERFQNNWFEKFGWYLFLPLNDTDNHCFNTLHCLTKNEQSEFDSQVLSLVKITIDSINVKSIKSVMPSDENGSIKLFTAFIKSKEIDFDAASFLGGLQGVRSSGVAHRRGKTYEKTINRLEIDDNDLITAFDKILEQMTELINTLKKILE
;
A
#
# COMPACT_ATOMS: atom_id res chain seq x y z
N MET A 1 8.25 -9.43 16.77
CA MET A 1 7.17 -9.79 15.84
C MET A 1 6.53 -8.59 15.14
N SER A 2 5.87 -7.63 15.82
CA SER A 2 5.21 -6.47 15.16
C SER A 2 6.13 -5.66 14.21
N LYS A 3 7.40 -5.49 14.58
CA LYS A 3 8.41 -4.85 13.72
C LYS A 3 8.68 -5.64 12.44
N PHE A 4 8.70 -6.98 12.52
CA PHE A 4 8.91 -7.82 11.35
C PHE A 4 7.72 -7.78 10.41
N VAL A 5 6.49 -7.83 10.93
CA VAL A 5 5.27 -7.67 10.12
C VAL A 5 5.27 -6.31 9.41
N ASN A 6 5.55 -5.22 10.13
CA ASN A 6 5.68 -3.91 9.52
C ASN A 6 6.77 -3.88 8.42
N TYR A 7 7.91 -4.49 8.67
CA TYR A 7 8.99 -4.58 7.70
C TYR A 7 8.56 -5.31 6.42
N VAL A 8 7.96 -6.50 6.52
CA VAL A 8 7.55 -7.27 5.33
C VAL A 8 6.43 -6.58 4.56
N GLU A 9 5.52 -5.90 5.24
CA GLU A 9 4.44 -5.16 4.58
C GLU A 9 4.96 -3.91 3.86
N ASN A 10 5.80 -3.11 4.49
CA ASN A 10 6.11 -1.75 4.05
C ASN A 10 7.54 -1.56 3.51
N GLU A 11 8.53 -2.31 4.00
CA GLU A 11 9.93 -2.06 3.72
C GLU A 11 10.55 -3.10 2.77
N LEU A 12 10.22 -4.39 2.97
CA LEU A 12 10.79 -5.49 2.18
C LEU A 12 10.64 -5.24 0.67
N GLY A 13 11.77 -5.24 -0.03
CA GLY A 13 11.89 -5.00 -1.47
C GLY A 13 11.89 -3.53 -1.89
N ASN A 14 11.71 -2.59 -0.93
CA ASN A 14 11.81 -1.15 -1.14
C ASN A 14 13.10 -0.57 -0.53
N GLU A 15 13.97 -1.44 -0.02
CA GLU A 15 15.24 -1.05 0.59
C GLU A 15 16.23 -0.54 -0.46
N LYS A 16 17.23 0.23 -0.01
CA LYS A 16 18.37 0.64 -0.84
C LYS A 16 19.14 -0.55 -1.41
N TRP A 17 19.12 -1.68 -0.70
CA TRP A 17 19.69 -2.96 -1.08
C TRP A 17 18.63 -4.04 -0.87
N ILE A 18 18.16 -4.65 -1.96
CA ILE A 18 17.13 -5.70 -1.91
C ILE A 18 17.78 -7.00 -1.45
N PRO A 19 17.25 -7.67 -0.41
CA PRO A 19 17.77 -8.96 0.01
C PRO A 19 17.43 -10.05 -1.01
N LEU A 20 18.45 -10.67 -1.57
CA LEU A 20 18.31 -11.92 -2.34
C LEU A 20 18.25 -13.12 -1.41
N PHE A 21 19.01 -13.05 -0.31
CA PHE A 21 19.03 -13.98 0.80
C PHE A 21 19.35 -13.23 2.09
N ARG A 22 18.71 -13.61 3.19
CA ARG A 22 19.01 -13.11 4.53
C ARG A 22 18.68 -14.17 5.57
N ASN A 23 19.64 -14.51 6.43
CA ASN A 23 19.40 -15.27 7.65
C ASN A 23 18.87 -14.32 8.73
N LEU A 24 17.80 -14.69 9.40
CA LEU A 24 17.14 -13.89 10.44
C LEU A 24 17.37 -14.46 11.86
N ASP A 25 18.18 -15.52 11.99
CA ASP A 25 18.44 -16.14 13.27
C ASP A 25 19.09 -15.15 14.24
N SER A 26 18.59 -15.08 15.46
CA SER A 26 19.20 -14.30 16.53
C SER A 26 20.18 -15.15 17.34
N ASP A 27 21.23 -14.51 17.87
CA ASP A 27 22.26 -15.19 18.69
C ASP A 27 21.66 -15.85 19.95
N ASP A 28 20.62 -15.26 20.53
CA ASP A 28 19.91 -15.74 21.71
C ASP A 28 18.83 -16.80 21.40
N LYS A 29 18.67 -17.18 20.12
CA LYS A 29 17.65 -18.14 19.62
C LYS A 29 16.20 -17.74 19.95
N THR A 30 15.94 -16.47 20.19
CA THR A 30 14.56 -15.96 20.34
C THR A 30 13.86 -15.76 19.01
N VAL A 31 14.64 -15.63 17.94
CA VAL A 31 14.17 -15.51 16.56
C VAL A 31 14.95 -16.45 15.69
N ASP A 32 14.26 -17.23 14.86
CA ASP A 32 14.83 -17.97 13.74
C ASP A 32 14.05 -17.66 12.46
N GLY A 33 14.71 -17.78 11.31
CA GLY A 33 14.06 -17.57 10.04
C GLY A 33 15.00 -17.16 8.92
N SER A 34 14.39 -16.87 7.77
CA SER A 34 15.14 -16.55 6.56
C SER A 34 14.30 -15.82 5.51
N GLN A 35 14.99 -15.18 4.58
CA GLN A 35 14.43 -14.56 3.40
C GLN A 35 15.13 -15.10 2.15
N TYR A 36 14.36 -15.33 1.09
CA TYR A 36 14.83 -15.83 -0.19
C TYR A 36 14.17 -15.12 -1.34
N SER A 37 14.74 -15.24 -2.53
CA SER A 37 14.24 -14.62 -3.73
C SER A 37 14.24 -15.55 -4.92
N CYS A 38 13.23 -15.42 -5.77
CA CYS A 38 13.23 -16.02 -7.10
C CYS A 38 12.55 -15.10 -8.12
N LEU A 39 12.79 -15.35 -9.39
CA LEU A 39 11.96 -14.79 -10.45
C LEU A 39 10.82 -15.76 -10.78
N ALA A 40 9.66 -15.20 -11.10
CA ALA A 40 8.42 -15.91 -11.36
C ALA A 40 7.81 -15.48 -12.70
N PRO A 41 7.10 -16.37 -13.44
CA PRO A 41 6.45 -16.03 -14.70
C PRO A 41 5.42 -14.90 -14.57
N LEU A 42 5.03 -14.27 -15.69
CA LEU A 42 4.10 -13.13 -15.72
C LEU A 42 2.64 -13.47 -15.38
N ASP A 43 2.24 -14.72 -15.44
CA ASP A 43 0.85 -15.14 -15.18
C ASP A 43 0.36 -14.89 -13.74
N GLY A 44 1.27 -14.52 -12.83
CA GLY A 44 0.98 -13.87 -11.54
C GLY A 44 0.17 -14.68 -10.52
N GLN A 45 -0.24 -15.91 -10.83
CA GLN A 45 -1.15 -16.67 -9.95
C GLN A 45 -0.47 -17.22 -8.68
N TYR A 46 0.83 -17.30 -8.63
CA TYR A 46 1.59 -17.93 -7.55
C TYR A 46 1.55 -17.17 -6.23
N ILE A 47 1.20 -15.89 -6.22
CA ILE A 47 1.04 -15.14 -4.96
C ILE A 47 -0.21 -15.58 -4.22
N TYR A 48 -1.20 -16.12 -4.95
CA TYR A 48 -2.48 -16.58 -4.43
C TYR A 48 -2.54 -18.10 -4.29
N MET A 49 -1.44 -18.82 -4.55
CA MET A 49 -1.39 -20.26 -4.33
C MET A 49 -1.80 -20.60 -2.90
N ASN A 50 -2.42 -21.75 -2.71
CA ASN A 50 -3.00 -22.15 -1.43
C ASN A 50 -1.95 -22.35 -0.33
N SER A 51 -0.69 -22.58 -0.68
CA SER A 51 0.38 -22.67 0.29
C SER A 51 0.90 -21.29 0.67
N TYR A 52 1.11 -21.08 1.93
CA TYR A 52 1.75 -19.91 2.49
C TYR A 52 3.27 -20.09 2.59
N GLY A 53 3.75 -21.31 2.56
CA GLY A 53 5.15 -21.64 2.66
C GLY A 53 5.93 -21.38 1.38
N TRP A 54 7.10 -21.91 1.35
CA TRP A 54 7.99 -21.91 0.21
C TRP A 54 7.37 -22.73 -0.93
N ASP A 55 7.10 -22.09 -2.05
CA ASP A 55 6.76 -22.78 -3.31
C ASP A 55 8.05 -23.27 -3.99
N LEU A 56 9.20 -22.81 -3.49
CA LEU A 56 10.55 -23.28 -3.79
C LEU A 56 11.22 -23.58 -2.46
N SER A 57 11.71 -24.79 -2.26
CA SER A 57 12.61 -25.07 -1.18
C SER A 57 14.04 -24.62 -1.52
N HIS A 58 14.89 -24.50 -0.52
CA HIS A 58 16.29 -24.20 -0.69
C HIS A 58 16.96 -25.20 -1.63
N GLY A 59 17.72 -24.70 -2.58
CA GLY A 59 18.42 -25.53 -3.52
C GLY A 59 17.52 -26.23 -4.53
N ASP A 60 16.21 -26.00 -4.50
CA ASP A 60 15.33 -26.44 -5.57
C ASP A 60 15.71 -25.71 -6.85
N GLY A 61 16.03 -26.44 -7.85
CA GLY A 61 16.65 -25.95 -9.07
C GLY A 61 17.92 -26.72 -9.41
N CYS A 62 18.38 -27.54 -8.49
CA CYS A 62 19.45 -28.48 -8.77
C CYS A 62 18.85 -29.82 -9.19
N PRO A 63 19.31 -30.43 -10.30
CA PRO A 63 18.97 -31.80 -10.64
C PRO A 63 19.33 -32.76 -9.49
N SER A 64 18.46 -33.70 -9.22
CA SER A 64 18.68 -34.67 -8.12
C SER A 64 18.36 -36.10 -8.52
N ILE A 65 18.97 -37.05 -7.82
CA ILE A 65 18.60 -38.45 -7.89
C ILE A 65 17.61 -38.74 -6.76
N VAL A 66 16.42 -39.18 -7.13
CA VAL A 66 15.40 -39.61 -6.18
C VAL A 66 15.39 -41.13 -6.07
N LEU A 67 15.47 -41.62 -4.85
CA LEU A 67 15.42 -43.05 -4.49
C LEU A 67 14.07 -43.30 -3.80
N CYS A 68 13.20 -44.06 -4.43
CA CYS A 68 11.89 -44.37 -3.85
C CYS A 68 11.57 -45.86 -4.04
N GLY A 69 11.45 -46.62 -2.93
CA GLY A 69 11.02 -48.03 -2.97
C GLY A 69 11.86 -49.01 -3.80
N GLY A 70 13.12 -48.68 -4.07
CA GLY A 70 14.03 -49.43 -4.92
C GLY A 70 14.14 -48.90 -6.35
N ASP A 71 13.29 -47.95 -6.73
CA ASP A 71 13.42 -47.26 -8.01
C ASP A 71 14.36 -46.06 -7.87
N VAL A 72 15.15 -45.83 -8.92
CA VAL A 72 16.09 -44.73 -9.02
C VAL A 72 15.68 -43.86 -10.20
N SER A 73 15.34 -42.59 -9.95
CA SER A 73 15.02 -41.65 -11.01
C SER A 73 15.90 -40.40 -10.93
N TYR A 74 16.26 -39.87 -12.09
CA TYR A 74 16.86 -38.55 -12.20
C TYR A 74 15.75 -37.54 -12.42
N GLU A 75 15.63 -36.56 -11.52
CA GLU A 75 14.68 -35.50 -11.64
C GLU A 75 15.39 -34.20 -12.03
N GLU A 76 15.04 -33.69 -13.23
CA GLU A 76 15.37 -32.33 -13.59
C GLU A 76 14.38 -31.38 -12.92
N HIS A 77 14.91 -30.36 -12.30
CA HIS A 77 14.04 -29.32 -11.76
C HIS A 77 13.43 -28.50 -12.91
N THR A 78 12.18 -28.78 -13.21
CA THR A 78 11.42 -28.10 -14.28
C THR A 78 10.56 -26.96 -13.76
N SER A 79 10.90 -26.41 -12.59
CA SER A 79 10.18 -25.28 -12.03
C SER A 79 10.18 -24.10 -12.99
N LYS A 80 9.01 -23.48 -13.18
CA LYS A 80 8.91 -22.21 -13.90
C LYS A 80 9.54 -21.04 -13.16
N PHE A 81 9.85 -21.22 -11.89
CA PHE A 81 10.53 -20.23 -11.05
C PHE A 81 12.05 -20.32 -11.26
N LEU A 82 12.70 -19.17 -11.17
CA LEU A 82 14.15 -19.07 -11.29
C LEU A 82 14.72 -18.54 -9.97
N PRO A 83 15.28 -19.43 -9.11
CA PRO A 83 15.92 -19.00 -7.88
C PRO A 83 17.08 -18.05 -8.16
N LEU A 84 17.19 -16.96 -7.39
CA LEU A 84 18.31 -16.03 -7.51
C LEU A 84 19.51 -16.44 -6.66
N ILE A 85 19.27 -17.30 -5.67
CA ILE A 85 20.29 -17.88 -4.78
C ILE A 85 20.09 -19.39 -4.71
N TYR A 86 21.18 -20.13 -4.86
CA TYR A 86 21.24 -21.56 -4.66
C TYR A 86 22.00 -21.89 -3.38
N VAL A 87 21.52 -22.88 -2.65
CA VAL A 87 22.18 -23.38 -1.44
C VAL A 87 22.87 -24.68 -1.76
N ARG A 88 24.16 -24.75 -1.45
CA ARG A 88 24.91 -26.02 -1.50
C ARG A 88 25.18 -26.52 -0.10
N ASP A 89 24.70 -27.71 0.17
CA ASP A 89 25.07 -28.50 1.35
C ASP A 89 26.17 -29.52 0.99
N PHE A 90 27.22 -29.55 1.75
CA PHE A 90 28.30 -30.51 1.54
C PHE A 90 28.18 -31.62 2.57
N ILE A 91 28.14 -32.87 2.11
CA ILE A 91 28.11 -34.04 3.00
C ILE A 91 29.32 -34.03 3.95
N GLY A 92 29.05 -34.06 5.24
CA GLY A 92 30.06 -34.04 6.29
C GLY A 92 30.60 -32.66 6.67
N ARG A 93 30.02 -31.58 6.16
CA ARG A 93 30.30 -30.21 6.61
C ARG A 93 29.02 -29.59 7.16
N ASN A 94 29.14 -28.80 8.23
CA ASN A 94 28.02 -28.05 8.78
C ASN A 94 27.82 -26.69 8.09
N GLU A 95 28.71 -26.31 7.18
CA GLU A 95 28.70 -25.03 6.49
C GLU A 95 27.88 -25.14 5.21
N LYS A 96 26.93 -24.22 5.06
CA LYS A 96 26.18 -24.01 3.81
C LYS A 96 26.91 -23.00 2.95
N CYS A 97 26.93 -23.22 1.66
CA CYS A 97 27.44 -22.27 0.69
C CYS A 97 26.26 -21.71 -0.13
N TYR A 98 26.17 -20.39 -0.21
CA TYR A 98 25.14 -19.71 -1.00
C TYR A 98 25.75 -19.21 -2.30
N GLU A 99 25.20 -19.64 -3.42
CA GLU A 99 25.64 -19.24 -4.76
C GLU A 99 24.59 -18.36 -5.43
N ILE A 100 25.04 -17.26 -6.02
CA ILE A 100 24.19 -16.37 -6.81
C ILE A 100 23.95 -17.01 -8.18
N LEU A 101 22.72 -16.88 -8.71
CA LEU A 101 22.37 -17.32 -10.05
C LEU A 101 23.41 -16.84 -11.06
N GLN A 102 24.10 -17.79 -11.72
CA GLN A 102 25.19 -17.48 -12.64
C GLN A 102 24.71 -16.64 -13.84
N GLU A 103 23.48 -16.87 -14.32
CA GLU A 103 22.89 -16.07 -15.40
C GLU A 103 22.78 -14.57 -15.04
N LEU A 104 22.41 -14.26 -13.78
CA LEU A 104 22.38 -12.89 -13.27
C LEU A 104 23.77 -12.25 -13.29
N VAL A 105 24.77 -12.97 -12.80
CA VAL A 105 26.17 -12.53 -12.76
C VAL A 105 26.71 -12.25 -14.17
N MET A 106 26.43 -13.15 -15.10
CA MET A 106 26.87 -13.03 -16.51
C MET A 106 26.14 -11.93 -17.27
N TYR A 107 24.83 -11.83 -17.12
CA TYR A 107 24.02 -10.79 -17.75
C TYR A 107 24.47 -9.36 -17.35
N LEU A 108 24.78 -9.18 -16.08
CA LEU A 108 25.23 -7.89 -15.55
C LEU A 108 26.75 -7.68 -15.68
N ALA A 109 27.49 -8.63 -16.29
CA ALA A 109 28.94 -8.59 -16.44
C ALA A 109 29.69 -8.34 -15.11
N LEU A 110 29.24 -8.99 -14.03
CA LEU A 110 29.77 -8.72 -12.70
C LEU A 110 31.11 -9.42 -12.45
N TYR A 111 32.02 -8.70 -11.85
CA TYR A 111 33.28 -9.23 -11.30
C TYR A 111 33.13 -9.47 -9.79
N ASN A 112 33.54 -10.65 -9.31
CA ASN A 112 33.54 -10.99 -7.89
C ASN A 112 34.83 -10.50 -7.19
N ASP A 113 34.73 -9.43 -6.44
CA ASP A 113 35.76 -8.94 -5.54
C ASP A 113 35.67 -9.70 -4.20
N THR A 114 36.28 -10.88 -4.16
CA THR A 114 36.25 -11.76 -2.99
C THR A 114 36.92 -11.17 -1.76
N LYS A 115 37.85 -10.21 -1.92
CA LYS A 115 38.53 -9.55 -0.79
C LYS A 115 37.58 -8.62 -0.01
N ASN A 116 36.62 -8.04 -0.72
CA ASN A 116 35.66 -7.09 -0.15
C ASN A 116 34.23 -7.65 -0.08
N SER A 117 34.05 -8.94 -0.35
CA SER A 117 32.75 -9.66 -0.30
C SER A 117 31.65 -8.96 -1.11
N LYS A 118 31.95 -8.62 -2.37
CA LYS A 118 31.02 -7.92 -3.26
C LYS A 118 31.23 -8.29 -4.72
N TYR A 119 30.17 -8.10 -5.51
CA TYR A 119 30.25 -8.08 -6.97
C TYR A 119 30.18 -6.66 -7.47
N VAL A 120 31.04 -6.34 -8.41
CA VAL A 120 31.18 -5.00 -8.99
C VAL A 120 31.15 -5.05 -10.50
N VAL A 121 30.88 -3.92 -11.12
CA VAL A 121 30.95 -3.72 -12.57
C VAL A 121 31.53 -2.34 -12.86
N ASP A 122 32.19 -2.17 -14.00
CA ASP A 122 32.65 -0.87 -14.47
C ASP A 122 31.56 -0.18 -15.31
N ASP A 123 31.34 1.12 -15.07
CA ASP A 123 30.29 1.93 -15.72
C ASP A 123 30.64 2.39 -17.15
N GLY A 124 31.72 1.88 -17.74
CA GLY A 124 32.22 2.31 -19.04
C GLY A 124 33.10 3.60 -19.00
N ASN A 125 33.07 4.33 -17.88
CA ASN A 125 33.89 5.51 -17.65
C ASN A 125 35.08 5.22 -16.70
N GLY A 126 35.27 3.95 -16.35
CA GLY A 126 36.32 3.51 -15.43
C GLY A 126 35.95 3.64 -13.94
N LYS A 127 34.72 3.97 -13.62
CA LYS A 127 34.21 3.97 -12.24
C LYS A 127 33.60 2.62 -11.91
N GLN A 128 34.09 2.02 -10.85
CA GLN A 128 33.60 0.74 -10.36
C GLN A 128 32.34 0.96 -9.53
N ILE A 129 31.26 0.25 -9.89
CA ILE A 129 29.98 0.25 -9.20
C ILE A 129 29.83 -1.07 -8.46
N GLU A 130 29.53 -0.98 -7.17
CA GLU A 130 29.16 -2.12 -6.33
C GLU A 130 27.70 -2.51 -6.59
N VAL A 131 27.46 -3.76 -7.02
CA VAL A 131 26.13 -4.24 -7.44
C VAL A 131 25.54 -5.21 -6.44
N ILE A 132 26.32 -6.16 -5.94
CA ILE A 132 25.89 -7.16 -4.95
C ILE A 132 26.86 -7.12 -3.77
N ARG A 133 26.34 -7.19 -2.58
CA ARG A 133 27.05 -7.43 -1.32
C ARG A 133 26.69 -8.79 -0.80
N TYR A 134 27.68 -9.49 -0.24
CA TYR A 134 27.42 -10.76 0.40
C TYR A 134 28.22 -10.94 1.68
N SER A 135 27.62 -11.68 2.60
CA SER A 135 28.21 -12.16 3.85
C SER A 135 27.76 -13.60 4.08
N GLU A 136 28.15 -14.20 5.18
CA GLU A 136 27.63 -15.52 5.59
C GLU A 136 26.12 -15.52 5.88
N THR A 137 25.57 -14.38 6.24
CA THR A 137 24.17 -14.25 6.67
C THR A 137 23.28 -13.47 5.71
N GLU A 138 23.85 -12.78 4.73
CA GLU A 138 23.06 -11.90 3.86
C GLU A 138 23.71 -11.76 2.48
N ILE A 139 22.85 -11.74 1.43
CA ILE A 139 23.21 -11.38 0.06
C ILE A 139 22.21 -10.35 -0.40
N THR A 140 22.68 -9.18 -0.80
CA THR A 140 21.82 -8.06 -1.24
C THR A 140 22.27 -7.52 -2.58
N ILE A 141 21.31 -6.99 -3.37
CA ILE A 141 21.56 -6.42 -4.70
C ILE A 141 20.99 -4.99 -4.79
N ARG A 142 21.62 -4.14 -5.61
CA ARG A 142 21.04 -2.84 -5.95
C ARG A 142 19.76 -2.98 -6.76
N PRO A 143 18.69 -2.23 -6.41
CA PRO A 143 17.39 -2.33 -7.09
C PRO A 143 17.44 -2.12 -8.60
N SER A 144 18.25 -1.17 -9.10
CA SER A 144 18.34 -0.88 -10.52
C SER A 144 18.84 -2.08 -11.34
N PHE A 145 19.85 -2.77 -10.85
CA PHE A 145 20.42 -3.94 -11.52
C PHE A 145 19.46 -5.15 -11.48
N LEU A 146 18.77 -5.34 -10.36
CA LEU A 146 17.76 -6.40 -10.27
C LEU A 146 16.58 -6.12 -11.20
N LYS A 147 16.09 -4.87 -11.24
CA LYS A 147 14.99 -4.46 -12.15
C LYS A 147 15.35 -4.64 -13.62
N ALA A 148 16.59 -4.31 -14.03
CA ALA A 148 17.07 -4.55 -15.39
C ALA A 148 17.07 -6.04 -15.74
N PHE A 149 17.51 -6.91 -14.82
CA PHE A 149 17.47 -8.36 -15.02
C PHE A 149 16.03 -8.90 -15.08
N MET A 150 15.15 -8.45 -14.18
CA MET A 150 13.72 -8.79 -14.23
C MET A 150 13.09 -8.40 -15.57
N ALA A 151 13.36 -7.19 -16.07
CA ALA A 151 12.87 -6.73 -17.35
C ALA A 151 13.42 -7.57 -18.53
N ALA A 152 14.72 -7.88 -18.52
CA ALA A 152 15.32 -8.75 -19.53
C ALA A 152 14.72 -10.16 -19.56
N LYS A 153 14.47 -10.73 -18.38
CA LYS A 153 13.85 -12.05 -18.23
C LYS A 153 12.34 -12.04 -18.47
N GLN A 154 11.69 -10.87 -18.44
CA GLN A 154 10.23 -10.72 -18.44
C GLN A 154 9.60 -11.59 -17.35
N MET A 155 10.14 -11.48 -16.13
CA MET A 155 9.70 -12.24 -14.95
C MET A 155 9.52 -11.31 -13.76
N HIS A 156 8.53 -11.60 -12.93
CA HIS A 156 8.30 -10.92 -11.65
C HIS A 156 9.31 -11.38 -10.60
N LEU A 157 9.56 -10.54 -9.58
CA LEU A 157 10.31 -10.94 -8.40
C LEU A 157 9.36 -11.42 -7.30
N LEU A 158 9.63 -12.57 -6.73
CA LEU A 158 9.05 -13.05 -5.47
C LEU A 158 10.10 -13.01 -4.37
N LEU A 159 9.77 -12.34 -3.28
CA LEU A 159 10.53 -12.37 -2.04
C LEU A 159 9.77 -13.23 -1.03
N PHE A 160 10.36 -14.36 -0.64
CA PHE A 160 9.87 -15.21 0.41
C PHE A 160 10.44 -14.78 1.75
N PHE A 161 9.64 -14.89 2.80
CA PHE A 161 10.06 -14.59 4.16
C PHE A 161 9.41 -15.54 5.14
N GLU A 162 10.19 -15.91 6.13
CA GLU A 162 9.75 -16.70 7.24
C GLU A 162 10.51 -16.25 8.48
N SER A 163 9.81 -16.06 9.59
CA SER A 163 10.44 -15.81 10.88
C SER A 163 9.59 -16.36 12.01
N THR A 164 10.23 -17.10 12.91
CA THR A 164 9.66 -17.67 14.12
C THR A 164 10.16 -16.88 15.32
N PHE A 165 9.25 -16.46 16.19
CA PHE A 165 9.52 -15.69 17.39
C PHE A 165 9.14 -16.52 18.61
N HIS A 166 10.11 -16.88 19.46
CA HIS A 166 9.90 -17.66 20.68
C HIS A 166 9.67 -16.77 21.89
N PHE A 167 8.69 -17.11 22.74
CA PHE A 167 8.28 -16.29 23.90
C PHE A 167 7.56 -17.14 24.98
N ASN A 168 7.28 -16.51 26.13
CA ASN A 168 6.63 -17.17 27.29
C ASN A 168 5.23 -16.61 27.61
N GLU A 169 4.67 -15.76 26.74
CA GLU A 169 3.35 -15.14 26.91
C GLU A 169 2.25 -15.95 26.22
N ASN A 170 0.99 -15.52 26.31
CA ASN A 170 -0.14 -16.20 25.67
C ASN A 170 -0.15 -16.01 24.15
N PHE A 171 -0.76 -16.96 23.43
CA PHE A 171 -0.85 -16.96 21.97
C PHE A 171 -1.60 -15.74 21.40
N ASP A 172 -1.09 -15.24 20.29
CA ASP A 172 -1.87 -14.42 19.36
C ASP A 172 -2.78 -15.32 18.51
N LYS A 173 -3.90 -14.75 18.04
CA LYS A 173 -4.79 -15.46 17.10
C LYS A 173 -4.08 -15.76 15.79
N GLU A 174 -4.43 -16.88 15.17
CA GLU A 174 -4.05 -17.18 13.79
C GLU A 174 -4.67 -16.13 12.84
N GLU A 175 -3.89 -15.67 11.89
CA GLU A 175 -4.28 -14.64 10.95
C GLU A 175 -3.70 -14.92 9.57
N ILE A 176 -4.54 -14.85 8.53
CA ILE A 176 -4.13 -14.99 7.14
C ILE A 176 -4.34 -13.65 6.46
N ILE A 177 -3.25 -13.04 6.00
CA ILE A 177 -3.29 -11.77 5.29
C ILE A 177 -3.12 -12.03 3.80
N LYS A 178 -4.07 -11.52 3.01
CA LYS A 178 -4.05 -11.58 1.55
C LYS A 178 -4.31 -10.19 0.99
N LYS A 179 -3.30 -9.63 0.31
CA LYS A 179 -3.39 -8.40 -0.48
C LYS A 179 -2.86 -8.70 -1.89
N ASP A 180 -3.12 -7.85 -2.86
CA ASP A 180 -2.75 -8.07 -4.27
C ASP A 180 -1.29 -8.46 -4.52
N HIS A 181 -0.38 -8.02 -3.66
CA HIS A 181 1.06 -8.19 -3.84
C HIS A 181 1.76 -8.87 -2.65
N ILE A 182 1.03 -9.19 -1.58
CA ILE A 182 1.59 -9.86 -0.40
C ILE A 182 0.60 -10.85 0.18
N ARG A 183 1.10 -12.01 0.54
CA ARG A 183 0.36 -13.01 1.31
C ARG A 183 1.26 -13.58 2.38
N TYR A 184 0.76 -13.63 3.61
CA TYR A 184 1.42 -14.35 4.69
C TYR A 184 0.41 -14.91 5.68
N ASP A 185 0.82 -15.96 6.36
CA ASP A 185 0.12 -16.56 7.48
C ASP A 185 0.91 -16.28 8.76
N LYS A 186 0.18 -15.94 9.80
CA LYS A 186 0.68 -15.79 11.16
C LYS A 186 -0.01 -16.85 12.02
N TYR A 187 0.74 -17.77 12.59
CA TYR A 187 0.21 -18.79 13.48
C TYR A 187 1.12 -19.03 14.66
N SER A 188 0.54 -19.56 15.75
CA SER A 188 1.23 -19.79 17.00
C SER A 188 1.06 -21.24 17.46
N ASP A 189 2.11 -21.80 18.10
CA ASP A 189 2.07 -23.14 18.66
C ASP A 189 3.08 -23.24 19.83
N SER A 190 3.18 -24.41 20.44
CA SER A 190 4.13 -24.70 21.51
C SER A 190 5.57 -24.65 21.01
N SER A 191 6.45 -23.98 21.76
CA SER A 191 7.85 -23.82 21.37
C SER A 191 8.64 -25.14 21.51
N TYR A 192 9.46 -25.41 20.50
CA TYR A 192 10.46 -26.49 20.51
C TYR A 192 11.81 -26.04 21.09
N VAL A 193 11.98 -24.76 21.34
CA VAL A 193 13.23 -24.20 21.91
C VAL A 193 13.17 -24.23 23.43
N LYS A 194 14.18 -24.84 24.05
CA LYS A 194 14.26 -24.95 25.51
C LYS A 194 14.33 -23.56 26.17
N GLY A 195 13.42 -23.30 27.09
CA GLY A 195 13.33 -22.03 27.81
C GLY A 195 12.17 -21.16 27.38
N TYR A 196 11.48 -21.51 26.29
CA TYR A 196 10.29 -20.84 25.79
C TYR A 196 9.11 -21.79 25.78
N GLN A 197 7.91 -21.26 26.04
CA GLN A 197 6.66 -22.04 26.06
C GLN A 197 6.00 -22.05 24.68
N ASN A 198 6.06 -20.94 23.99
CA ASN A 198 5.29 -20.68 22.77
C ASN A 198 6.18 -20.10 21.67
N PHE A 199 5.71 -20.23 20.43
CA PHE A 199 6.25 -19.45 19.31
C PHE A 199 5.11 -18.88 18.46
N THR A 200 5.40 -17.79 17.77
CA THR A 200 4.60 -17.30 16.63
C THR A 200 5.47 -17.31 15.40
N ARG A 201 4.97 -17.91 14.32
CA ARG A 201 5.62 -17.95 13.02
C ARG A 201 4.87 -17.06 12.05
N VAL A 202 5.61 -16.24 11.32
CA VAL A 202 5.13 -15.43 10.19
C VAL A 202 5.81 -15.97 8.95
N VAL A 203 5.04 -16.48 8.01
CA VAL A 203 5.56 -17.09 6.78
C VAL A 203 4.76 -16.64 5.58
N GLY A 204 5.44 -16.17 4.54
CA GLY A 204 4.75 -15.64 3.37
C GLY A 204 5.65 -15.22 2.23
N LYS A 205 5.05 -14.48 1.29
CA LYS A 205 5.69 -14.02 0.06
C LYS A 205 5.17 -12.68 -0.39
N LYS A 206 6.03 -11.91 -1.06
CA LYS A 206 5.72 -10.59 -1.63
C LYS A 206 6.14 -10.55 -3.10
N LEU A 207 5.22 -10.08 -3.95
CA LEU A 207 5.38 -9.99 -5.39
C LEU A 207 5.76 -8.57 -5.81
N PHE A 208 6.77 -8.47 -6.66
CA PHE A 208 7.15 -7.24 -7.36
C PHE A 208 7.05 -7.48 -8.87
N LYS A 209 6.19 -6.71 -9.52
CA LYS A 209 5.98 -6.85 -10.98
C LYS A 209 7.18 -6.34 -11.75
N CYS A 210 7.59 -7.06 -12.80
CA CYS A 210 8.59 -6.55 -13.73
C CYS A 210 8.01 -5.43 -14.59
N GLN A 211 8.88 -4.57 -15.08
CA GLN A 211 8.56 -3.57 -16.10
C GLN A 211 8.73 -4.20 -17.48
N GLU A 212 8.06 -3.66 -18.50
CA GLU A 212 8.33 -4.02 -19.88
C GLU A 212 9.79 -3.64 -20.21
N LEU A 213 10.44 -4.48 -21.02
CA LEU A 213 11.79 -4.21 -21.48
C LEU A 213 11.76 -3.04 -22.49
N THR A 214 12.47 -1.98 -22.18
CA THR A 214 12.61 -0.76 -22.98
C THR A 214 14.09 -0.39 -23.10
N GLU A 215 14.44 0.46 -24.07
CA GLU A 215 15.82 0.98 -24.18
C GLU A 215 16.30 1.65 -22.90
N SER A 216 15.41 2.33 -22.18
CA SER A 216 15.74 3.05 -20.96
C SER A 216 16.04 2.15 -19.76
N ASN A 217 15.53 0.93 -19.71
CA ASN A 217 15.75 -0.02 -18.62
C ASN A 217 16.55 -1.27 -19.01
N ALA A 218 16.93 -1.39 -20.29
CA ALA A 218 17.78 -2.48 -20.79
C ALA A 218 19.20 -2.41 -20.21
N SER A 219 19.67 -1.21 -19.87
CA SER A 219 20.98 -1.00 -19.25
C SER A 219 20.81 -0.48 -17.82
N PRO A 220 21.33 -1.19 -16.81
CA PRO A 220 21.31 -0.71 -15.44
C PRO A 220 22.15 0.55 -15.20
N PHE A 221 23.00 0.93 -16.17
CA PHE A 221 23.85 2.13 -16.14
C PHE A 221 23.14 3.38 -16.68
N SER A 222 22.07 3.24 -17.45
CA SER A 222 21.26 4.37 -17.89
C SER A 222 20.40 4.96 -16.78
N LEU A 223 20.41 4.33 -15.63
CA LEU A 223 19.77 4.77 -14.40
C LEU A 223 20.80 5.47 -13.48
N GLU A 224 21.48 6.52 -13.96
CA GLU A 224 21.77 7.62 -13.03
C GLU A 224 20.40 7.99 -12.46
N GLU A 225 20.23 7.80 -11.16
CA GLU A 225 18.99 8.20 -10.48
C GLU A 225 18.86 9.71 -10.67
N GLU A 226 18.13 10.11 -11.71
CA GLU A 226 17.74 11.50 -11.90
C GLU A 226 16.76 11.84 -10.80
N TYR A 227 17.01 12.93 -10.12
CA TYR A 227 16.14 13.46 -9.08
C TYR A 227 15.59 14.80 -9.50
N GLU A 228 14.30 15.00 -9.36
CA GLU A 228 13.68 16.28 -9.61
C GLU A 228 13.94 17.27 -8.46
N SER A 229 13.90 18.57 -8.80
CA SER A 229 13.93 19.63 -7.81
C SER A 229 12.53 20.19 -7.60
N PHE A 230 12.20 20.46 -6.34
CA PHE A 230 10.91 20.97 -5.90
C PHE A 230 11.07 22.30 -5.17
N ILE A 231 10.07 23.18 -5.28
CA ILE A 231 9.97 24.43 -4.54
C ILE A 231 9.83 24.09 -3.06
N ILE A 232 10.71 24.62 -2.24
CA ILE A 232 10.77 24.42 -0.79
C ILE A 232 10.53 25.69 0.01
N GLU A 233 10.69 26.86 -0.61
CA GLU A 233 10.49 28.18 -0.01
C GLU A 233 9.97 29.14 -1.09
N GLY A 234 9.24 30.18 -0.67
CA GLY A 234 8.75 31.22 -1.55
C GLY A 234 7.44 30.89 -2.24
N ASP A 235 7.03 31.79 -3.12
CA ASP A 235 5.83 31.68 -3.94
C ASP A 235 6.14 31.24 -5.38
N GLU A 236 5.17 31.32 -6.29
CA GLU A 236 5.36 30.94 -7.70
C GLU A 236 6.31 31.85 -8.48
N HIS A 237 6.62 33.06 -7.98
CA HIS A 237 7.41 34.07 -8.68
C HIS A 237 8.81 34.25 -8.10
N ASP A 238 8.97 34.03 -6.79
CA ASP A 238 10.25 34.13 -6.08
C ASP A 238 10.41 32.92 -5.17
N SER A 239 10.90 31.82 -5.75
CA SER A 239 10.99 30.53 -5.07
C SER A 239 12.37 29.94 -5.07
N THR A 240 12.70 29.27 -3.98
CA THR A 240 13.90 28.42 -3.84
C THR A 240 13.49 26.96 -4.07
N SER A 241 14.18 26.29 -4.99
CA SER A 241 14.00 24.87 -5.28
C SER A 241 15.23 24.07 -4.89
N HIS A 242 15.02 22.83 -4.43
CA HIS A 242 16.11 21.92 -4.10
C HIS A 242 15.82 20.52 -4.62
N SER A 243 16.88 19.78 -4.97
CA SER A 243 16.78 18.38 -5.40
C SER A 243 16.24 17.49 -4.28
N CYS A 244 15.33 16.57 -4.61
CA CYS A 244 14.85 15.58 -3.68
C CYS A 244 15.82 14.39 -3.49
N ASN A 245 17.03 14.43 -4.06
CA ASN A 245 18.03 13.39 -3.87
C ASN A 245 18.39 13.21 -2.39
N PRO A 246 18.03 12.08 -1.75
CA PRO A 246 18.25 11.88 -0.31
C PRO A 246 19.72 11.96 0.10
N SER A 247 20.65 11.69 -0.81
CA SER A 247 22.08 11.74 -0.53
C SER A 247 22.63 13.17 -0.47
N LEU A 248 21.89 14.16 -0.97
CA LEU A 248 22.23 15.58 -0.93
C LEU A 248 21.51 16.35 0.18
N LEU A 249 20.60 15.73 0.91
CA LEU A 249 19.81 16.37 1.96
C LEU A 249 20.49 16.24 3.33
N ALA A 250 20.29 17.24 4.19
CA ALA A 250 20.63 17.14 5.59
C ALA A 250 19.77 16.07 6.30
N ASN A 251 20.34 15.40 7.28
CA ASN A 251 19.68 14.37 8.06
C ASN A 251 20.05 14.45 9.55
N ASN A 252 19.30 13.73 10.39
CA ASN A 252 19.50 13.69 11.84
C ASN A 252 20.86 13.07 12.27
N PHE A 253 21.65 12.53 11.34
CA PHE A 253 22.97 11.93 11.59
C PHE A 253 24.12 12.86 11.21
N GLY A 254 23.84 14.14 10.87
CA GLY A 254 24.82 15.16 10.55
C GLY A 254 25.35 15.13 9.11
N GLY A 255 24.69 14.41 8.21
CA GLY A 255 25.00 14.48 6.77
C GLY A 255 24.52 15.80 6.17
N ASN A 256 25.34 16.43 5.30
CA ASN A 256 25.05 17.65 4.54
C ASN A 256 24.43 18.79 5.39
N PRO A 257 25.10 19.29 6.45
CA PRO A 257 24.48 20.18 7.44
C PRO A 257 24.00 21.51 6.86
N ASP A 258 24.54 21.95 5.73
CA ASP A 258 24.19 23.21 5.06
C ASP A 258 23.06 23.04 4.02
N ALA A 259 22.59 21.82 3.77
CA ALA A 259 21.52 21.54 2.83
C ALA A 259 20.14 21.55 3.54
N PRO A 260 19.02 21.69 2.78
CA PRO A 260 17.69 21.46 3.31
C PRO A 260 17.57 20.08 3.94
N HIS A 261 16.82 20.01 5.04
CA HIS A 261 16.63 18.75 5.77
C HIS A 261 15.76 17.75 4.98
N PHE A 262 15.99 16.46 5.18
CA PHE A 262 15.16 15.38 4.59
C PHE A 262 13.65 15.58 4.83
N LEU A 263 13.28 16.11 6.00
CA LEU A 263 11.90 16.40 6.39
C LEU A 263 11.41 17.80 5.97
N THR A 264 12.10 18.49 5.05
CA THR A 264 11.61 19.74 4.47
C THR A 264 10.27 19.49 3.78
N GLN A 265 9.28 20.33 4.09
CA GLN A 265 7.92 20.24 3.55
C GLN A 265 7.90 20.74 2.10
N VAL A 266 7.21 20.01 1.24
CA VAL A 266 6.95 20.37 -0.16
C VAL A 266 5.45 20.30 -0.37
N PHE A 267 4.87 21.31 -1.01
CA PHE A 267 3.44 21.46 -1.17
C PHE A 267 3.01 21.27 -2.62
N PHE A 268 1.82 20.67 -2.77
CA PHE A 268 1.28 20.32 -4.07
C PHE A 268 -0.21 20.66 -4.15
N SER A 269 -0.67 21.06 -5.34
CA SER A 269 -2.11 21.10 -5.61
C SER A 269 -2.73 19.72 -5.38
N LYS A 270 -3.95 19.66 -4.85
CA LYS A 270 -4.71 18.41 -4.67
C LYS A 270 -4.91 17.62 -5.97
N ASP A 271 -4.86 18.29 -7.11
CA ASP A 271 -4.96 17.67 -8.43
C ASP A 271 -3.93 16.57 -8.67
N VAL A 272 -2.81 16.59 -7.96
CA VAL A 272 -1.79 15.53 -8.01
C VAL A 272 -2.38 14.16 -7.69
N LEU A 273 -3.45 14.09 -6.90
CA LEU A 273 -4.09 12.83 -6.52
C LEU A 273 -5.03 12.26 -7.60
N GLN A 274 -5.48 13.05 -8.56
CA GLN A 274 -6.42 12.65 -9.61
C GLN A 274 -5.95 11.42 -10.39
N LYS A 275 -4.67 11.37 -10.76
CA LYS A 275 -4.07 10.21 -11.44
C LYS A 275 -4.32 8.91 -10.66
N TYR A 276 -4.14 8.96 -9.36
CA TYR A 276 -4.19 7.80 -8.48
C TYR A 276 -5.64 7.35 -8.21
N TYR A 277 -6.57 8.29 -8.09
CA TYR A 277 -7.99 7.98 -8.02
C TYR A 277 -8.51 7.36 -9.31
N ASN A 278 -8.09 7.89 -10.47
CA ASN A 278 -8.51 7.39 -11.79
C ASN A 278 -7.97 5.99 -12.12
N ALA A 279 -6.85 5.59 -11.52
CA ALA A 279 -6.21 4.29 -11.73
C ALA A 279 -6.24 3.42 -10.46
N SER A 280 -7.40 3.30 -9.82
CA SER A 280 -7.61 2.58 -8.55
C SER A 280 -7.28 1.08 -8.59
N THR A 281 -7.20 0.48 -9.76
CA THR A 281 -6.71 -0.89 -9.94
C THR A 281 -5.22 -1.03 -9.65
N GLU A 282 -4.43 0.02 -9.94
CA GLU A 282 -2.99 0.06 -9.73
C GLU A 282 -2.58 0.76 -8.44
N TYR A 283 -3.37 1.74 -8.03
CA TYR A 283 -3.07 2.60 -6.88
C TYR A 283 -4.13 2.49 -5.80
N GLU A 284 -3.72 2.80 -4.60
CA GLU A 284 -4.61 2.94 -3.43
C GLU A 284 -4.19 4.18 -2.66
N ILE A 285 -5.15 5.04 -2.33
CA ILE A 285 -4.95 6.19 -1.46
C ILE A 285 -5.68 5.91 -0.15
N SER A 286 -4.92 5.95 0.93
CA SER A 286 -5.44 5.85 2.29
C SER A 286 -5.15 7.13 3.08
N ASP A 287 -5.51 7.16 4.36
CA ASP A 287 -5.11 8.22 5.27
C ASP A 287 -3.58 8.27 5.36
N SER A 288 -3.01 9.39 4.91
CA SER A 288 -1.59 9.71 4.92
C SER A 288 -0.67 8.84 4.05
N THR A 289 -1.20 8.10 3.08
CA THR A 289 -0.34 7.27 2.21
C THR A 289 -0.96 7.00 0.84
N ILE A 290 -0.12 7.02 -0.20
CA ILE A 290 -0.41 6.48 -1.53
C ILE A 290 0.40 5.20 -1.71
N TYR A 291 -0.25 4.15 -2.20
CA TYR A 291 0.39 2.89 -2.57
C TYR A 291 0.28 2.66 -4.07
N LYS A 292 1.39 2.33 -4.73
CA LYS A 292 1.37 1.62 -6.00
C LYS A 292 1.56 0.14 -5.70
N LYS A 293 0.52 -0.65 -5.89
CA LYS A 293 0.47 -2.06 -5.50
C LYS A 293 1.66 -2.86 -6.06
N GLY A 294 2.50 -3.38 -5.14
CA GLY A 294 3.69 -4.16 -5.48
C GLY A 294 4.93 -3.36 -5.94
N TYR A 295 4.92 -2.02 -5.89
CA TYR A 295 6.03 -1.20 -6.39
C TYR A 295 6.59 -0.23 -5.37
N TRP A 296 5.77 0.73 -4.89
CA TRP A 296 6.21 1.79 -3.99
C TRP A 296 5.04 2.33 -3.16
N HIS A 297 5.37 3.01 -2.09
CA HIS A 297 4.43 3.81 -1.33
C HIS A 297 5.04 5.18 -1.02
N LEU A 298 4.20 6.19 -0.93
CA LEU A 298 4.58 7.54 -0.58
C LEU A 298 3.73 8.02 0.60
N ARG A 299 4.39 8.47 1.65
CA ARG A 299 3.71 9.18 2.73
C ARG A 299 3.30 10.57 2.26
N ILE A 300 2.06 10.93 2.51
CA ILE A 300 1.50 12.23 2.14
C ILE A 300 0.69 12.79 3.30
N ASP A 301 0.59 14.09 3.38
CA ASP A 301 -0.42 14.75 4.19
C ASP A 301 -1.62 15.12 3.30
N ASN A 302 -2.64 14.30 3.31
CA ASN A 302 -3.92 14.52 2.63
C ASN A 302 -5.03 14.96 3.60
N ASN A 303 -4.65 15.46 4.77
CA ASN A 303 -5.57 15.99 5.79
C ASN A 303 -5.76 17.52 5.69
N SER A 304 -4.94 18.20 4.89
CA SER A 304 -5.19 19.62 4.56
C SER A 304 -6.36 19.77 3.59
N LYS A 305 -7.12 20.87 3.74
CA LYS A 305 -8.27 21.17 2.88
C LYS A 305 -7.84 21.64 1.47
N ASP A 306 -6.69 22.31 1.36
CA ASP A 306 -6.36 23.09 0.16
C ASP A 306 -5.19 22.51 -0.65
N TYR A 307 -4.33 21.71 -0.04
CA TYR A 307 -3.11 21.18 -0.65
C TYR A 307 -2.69 19.84 -0.06
N ILE A 308 -1.73 19.22 -0.72
CA ILE A 308 -1.03 18.00 -0.22
C ILE A 308 0.38 18.41 0.22
N CYS A 309 0.82 17.92 1.37
CA CYS A 309 2.20 18.09 1.84
C CYS A 309 2.95 16.75 1.82
N VAL A 310 4.21 16.79 1.37
CA VAL A 310 5.12 15.63 1.35
C VAL A 310 6.50 16.07 1.79
N PHE A 311 7.25 15.21 2.48
CA PHE A 311 8.65 15.52 2.79
C PHE A 311 9.54 15.38 1.56
N LEU A 312 10.43 16.34 1.35
CA LEU A 312 11.35 16.38 0.20
C LEU A 312 12.13 15.07 0.03
N GLY A 313 12.66 14.54 1.12
CA GLY A 313 13.40 13.29 1.10
C GLY A 313 12.56 12.06 0.77
N ASP A 314 11.27 12.04 1.13
CA ASP A 314 10.36 10.95 0.79
C ASP A 314 10.05 10.92 -0.71
N LEU A 315 9.96 12.07 -1.37
CA LEU A 315 9.81 12.14 -2.84
C LEU A 315 11.00 11.45 -3.54
N GLY A 316 12.22 11.71 -3.09
CA GLY A 316 13.41 11.09 -3.69
C GLY A 316 13.57 9.62 -3.31
N LYS A 317 13.21 9.26 -2.08
CA LYS A 317 13.42 7.91 -1.55
C LYS A 317 12.34 6.90 -2.00
N CYS A 318 11.08 7.35 -2.07
CA CYS A 318 9.94 6.44 -2.14
C CYS A 318 9.35 6.29 -3.55
N ILE A 319 9.52 7.28 -4.44
CA ILE A 319 8.94 7.24 -5.78
C ILE A 319 10.00 7.36 -6.89
N PRO A 320 9.79 6.69 -8.03
CA PRO A 320 10.73 6.75 -9.16
C PRO A 320 10.70 8.15 -9.82
N ASN A 321 11.77 8.48 -10.57
CA ASN A 321 11.90 9.77 -11.24
C ASN A 321 10.67 10.12 -12.13
N SER A 322 10.08 9.16 -12.81
CA SER A 322 8.86 9.38 -13.59
C SER A 322 7.68 9.90 -12.76
N GLU A 323 7.55 9.43 -11.53
CA GLU A 323 6.55 9.95 -10.58
C GLU A 323 6.99 11.32 -10.04
N GLN A 324 8.28 11.51 -9.74
CA GLN A 324 8.79 12.82 -9.31
C GLN A 324 8.50 13.90 -10.37
N LYS A 325 8.69 13.60 -11.68
CA LYS A 325 8.32 14.49 -12.79
C LYS A 325 6.82 14.82 -12.81
N TYR A 326 5.98 13.82 -12.56
CA TYR A 326 4.55 14.04 -12.45
C TYR A 326 4.22 14.96 -11.25
N TRP A 327 4.74 14.67 -10.06
CA TRP A 327 4.53 15.48 -8.86
C TRP A 327 5.01 16.91 -9.04
N LYS A 328 6.14 17.11 -9.72
CA LYS A 328 6.69 18.44 -10.01
C LYS A 328 5.71 19.34 -10.76
N SER A 329 4.90 18.80 -11.65
CA SER A 329 3.90 19.58 -12.39
C SER A 329 2.76 20.14 -11.54
N PHE A 330 2.65 19.68 -10.29
CA PHE A 330 1.66 20.13 -9.30
C PHE A 330 2.30 20.82 -8.09
N ASN A 331 3.62 21.03 -8.12
CA ASN A 331 4.31 21.67 -7.02
C ASN A 331 3.95 23.16 -6.95
N ILE A 332 3.57 23.61 -5.77
CA ILE A 332 3.16 24.99 -5.48
C ILE A 332 4.12 25.62 -4.46
N GLY A 333 4.09 26.96 -4.37
CA GLY A 333 4.89 27.70 -3.40
C GLY A 333 4.62 27.27 -1.95
N ALA A 334 5.62 27.43 -1.09
CA ALA A 334 5.56 27.01 0.31
C ALA A 334 5.02 28.08 1.26
N ASP A 335 5.00 29.36 0.83
CA ASP A 335 4.62 30.48 1.69
C ASP A 335 3.18 30.30 2.23
N ASP A 336 3.00 30.62 3.51
CA ASP A 336 1.74 30.53 4.25
C ASP A 336 1.14 29.11 4.33
N LYS A 337 1.93 28.06 4.07
CA LYS A 337 1.49 26.67 4.14
C LYS A 337 2.22 25.90 5.21
N GLU A 338 1.48 25.06 5.91
CA GLU A 338 2.01 24.17 6.95
C GLU A 338 1.40 22.76 6.81
N MET A 339 2.11 21.76 7.30
CA MET A 339 1.52 20.42 7.40
C MET A 339 0.32 20.43 8.35
N SER A 340 -0.66 19.56 8.11
CA SER A 340 -1.81 19.41 8.99
C SER A 340 -1.39 19.01 10.41
N LYS A 341 -2.21 19.37 11.40
CA LYS A 341 -2.00 18.96 12.79
C LYS A 341 -1.91 17.43 12.91
N THR A 342 -2.78 16.71 12.22
CA THR A 342 -2.79 15.24 12.20
C THR A 342 -1.46 14.68 11.69
N TYR A 343 -0.94 15.21 10.59
CA TYR A 343 0.32 14.74 10.02
C TYR A 343 1.51 15.10 10.91
N PHE A 344 1.52 16.28 11.50
CA PHE A 344 2.53 16.71 12.45
C PHE A 344 2.58 15.78 13.69
N GLU A 345 1.43 15.52 14.32
CA GLU A 345 1.34 14.65 15.49
C GLU A 345 1.85 13.23 15.19
N ARG A 346 1.48 12.67 14.02
CA ARG A 346 1.89 11.34 13.62
C ARG A 346 3.35 11.24 13.18
N SER A 347 3.81 12.19 12.37
CA SER A 347 5.12 12.11 11.72
C SER A 347 6.25 12.66 12.56
N MET A 348 5.98 13.72 13.36
CA MET A 348 6.99 14.40 14.14
C MET A 348 6.96 13.99 15.63
N LEU A 349 5.77 13.78 16.18
CA LEU A 349 5.63 13.44 17.60
C LEU A 349 5.43 11.94 17.86
N GLY A 350 5.19 11.13 16.80
CA GLY A 350 4.92 9.70 16.92
C GLY A 350 3.63 9.39 17.71
N GLN A 351 2.67 10.33 17.73
CA GLN A 351 1.42 10.23 18.48
C GLN A 351 0.28 9.78 17.57
N TRP A 352 -0.68 9.09 18.13
CA TRP A 352 -1.90 8.78 17.43
C TRP A 352 -2.75 10.04 17.26
N SER A 353 -3.24 10.28 16.05
CA SER A 353 -4.17 11.37 15.74
C SER A 353 -5.22 10.92 14.72
N ASN A 354 -6.45 11.38 14.87
CA ASN A 354 -7.53 11.08 13.94
C ASN A 354 -7.40 11.92 12.67
N PRO A 355 -7.90 11.42 11.51
CA PRO A 355 -7.95 12.20 10.29
C PRO A 355 -8.82 13.45 10.45
N GLN A 356 -8.54 14.48 9.66
CA GLN A 356 -9.30 15.74 9.63
C GLN A 356 -10.11 15.90 8.35
N SER A 357 -9.71 15.26 7.25
CA SER A 357 -10.45 15.33 5.99
C SER A 357 -11.80 14.60 6.08
N PRO A 358 -12.92 15.20 5.64
CA PRO A 358 -14.26 14.61 5.75
C PRO A 358 -14.40 13.22 5.13
N ASP A 359 -13.76 12.96 4.00
CA ASP A 359 -13.76 11.65 3.33
C ASP A 359 -13.03 10.57 4.15
N LEU A 360 -11.88 10.91 4.74
CA LEU A 360 -11.12 10.00 5.58
C LEU A 360 -11.86 9.69 6.89
N ILE A 361 -12.51 10.72 7.47
CA ILE A 361 -13.37 10.55 8.65
C ILE A 361 -14.54 9.63 8.32
N PHE A 362 -15.26 9.91 7.22
CA PHE A 362 -16.40 9.10 6.78
C PHE A 362 -16.01 7.65 6.57
N LYS A 363 -14.96 7.38 5.80
CA LYS A 363 -14.47 6.01 5.54
C LYS A 363 -14.20 5.25 6.83
N GLY A 364 -13.41 5.83 7.73
CA GLY A 364 -13.06 5.18 8.99
C GLY A 364 -14.25 4.99 9.94
N VAL A 365 -15.22 5.91 9.94
CA VAL A 365 -16.46 5.79 10.73
C VAL A 365 -17.37 4.73 10.14
N PHE A 366 -17.53 4.69 8.82
CA PHE A 366 -18.39 3.75 8.10
C PHE A 366 -17.89 2.30 8.25
N GLU A 367 -16.60 2.04 8.04
CA GLU A 367 -16.03 0.69 8.19
C GLU A 367 -16.19 0.15 9.62
N ARG A 368 -15.84 0.95 10.63
CA ARG A 368 -16.02 0.55 12.04
C ARG A 368 -17.49 0.29 12.35
N PHE A 369 -18.41 1.13 11.86
CA PHE A 369 -19.84 0.94 12.05
C PHE A 369 -20.32 -0.37 11.41
N GLN A 370 -19.92 -0.66 10.17
CA GLN A 370 -20.30 -1.88 9.46
C GLN A 370 -19.84 -3.14 10.20
N ASN A 371 -18.60 -3.16 10.68
CA ASN A 371 -18.05 -4.28 11.43
C ASN A 371 -18.79 -4.48 12.76
N ASN A 372 -18.97 -3.43 13.55
CA ASN A 372 -19.67 -3.51 14.83
C ASN A 372 -21.14 -3.89 14.65
N TRP A 373 -21.79 -3.41 13.58
CA TRP A 373 -23.17 -3.79 13.28
C TRP A 373 -23.28 -5.28 12.96
N PHE A 374 -22.39 -5.79 12.11
CA PHE A 374 -22.36 -7.20 11.77
C PHE A 374 -22.05 -8.09 12.99
N GLU A 375 -21.10 -7.70 13.83
CA GLU A 375 -20.78 -8.41 15.07
C GLU A 375 -22.00 -8.51 16.01
N LYS A 376 -22.77 -7.41 16.14
CA LYS A 376 -23.93 -7.37 17.06
C LYS A 376 -25.15 -8.10 16.49
N PHE A 377 -25.46 -7.94 15.20
CA PHE A 377 -26.72 -8.39 14.62
C PHE A 377 -26.61 -9.56 13.64
N GLY A 378 -25.41 -9.92 13.18
CA GLY A 378 -25.16 -11.00 12.23
C GLY A 378 -25.53 -10.66 10.78
N TRP A 379 -25.79 -9.39 10.47
CA TRP A 379 -26.10 -8.90 9.12
C TRP A 379 -25.64 -7.46 8.95
N TYR A 380 -25.39 -7.02 7.71
CA TYR A 380 -24.96 -5.65 7.39
C TYR A 380 -26.16 -4.74 7.18
N LEU A 381 -26.16 -3.54 7.79
CA LEU A 381 -27.19 -2.52 7.56
C LEU A 381 -27.10 -1.93 6.15
N PHE A 382 -25.87 -1.68 5.70
CA PHE A 382 -25.54 -1.38 4.31
C PHE A 382 -24.81 -2.61 3.73
N LEU A 383 -25.35 -3.19 2.69
CA LEU A 383 -24.77 -4.39 2.06
C LEU A 383 -23.35 -4.07 1.55
N PRO A 384 -22.40 -4.99 1.69
CA PRO A 384 -21.10 -4.85 1.07
C PRO A 384 -21.24 -4.63 -0.44
N LEU A 385 -20.40 -3.75 -0.99
CA LEU A 385 -20.32 -3.56 -2.43
C LEU A 385 -19.84 -4.85 -3.10
N ASN A 386 -20.31 -5.11 -4.32
CA ASN A 386 -19.78 -6.20 -5.13
C ASN A 386 -18.42 -5.81 -5.72
N ASP A 387 -17.68 -6.79 -6.27
CA ASP A 387 -16.33 -6.60 -6.80
C ASP A 387 -16.26 -5.50 -7.88
N THR A 388 -17.33 -5.34 -8.68
CA THR A 388 -17.39 -4.32 -9.73
C THR A 388 -17.57 -2.91 -9.19
N ASP A 389 -18.16 -2.75 -8.00
CA ASP A 389 -18.48 -1.47 -7.37
C ASP A 389 -17.54 -1.10 -6.20
N ASN A 390 -16.64 -2.01 -5.78
CA ASN A 390 -15.67 -1.75 -4.70
C ASN A 390 -14.83 -0.49 -4.95
N HIS A 391 -14.60 -0.15 -6.22
CA HIS A 391 -13.90 1.08 -6.58
C HIS A 391 -14.60 2.33 -6.02
N CYS A 392 -15.93 2.34 -5.90
CA CYS A 392 -16.67 3.50 -5.38
C CYS A 392 -16.24 3.89 -3.96
N PHE A 393 -15.99 2.90 -3.08
CA PHE A 393 -15.49 3.18 -1.74
C PHE A 393 -14.01 3.60 -1.74
N ASN A 394 -13.18 2.91 -2.50
CA ASN A 394 -11.75 3.15 -2.55
C ASN A 394 -11.42 4.54 -3.13
N THR A 395 -12.18 4.99 -4.15
CA THR A 395 -11.96 6.26 -4.83
C THR A 395 -12.81 7.41 -4.29
N LEU A 396 -13.65 7.19 -3.29
CA LEU A 396 -14.39 8.27 -2.63
C LEU A 396 -13.39 9.23 -1.98
N HIS A 397 -13.48 10.53 -2.27
CA HIS A 397 -12.57 11.56 -1.75
C HIS A 397 -13.26 12.94 -1.77
N CYS A 398 -12.79 13.87 -0.94
CA CYS A 398 -13.14 15.29 -1.04
C CYS A 398 -12.71 15.82 -2.40
N LEU A 399 -13.52 16.69 -3.02
CA LEU A 399 -13.22 17.17 -4.37
C LEU A 399 -11.85 17.85 -4.42
N THR A 400 -11.11 17.59 -5.49
CA THR A 400 -9.82 18.23 -5.74
C THR A 400 -10.00 19.53 -6.52
N LYS A 401 -11.11 19.62 -7.28
CA LYS A 401 -11.48 20.78 -8.09
C LYS A 401 -12.94 21.16 -7.90
N ASN A 402 -13.24 22.44 -8.12
CA ASN A 402 -14.62 22.91 -8.16
C ASN A 402 -15.27 22.57 -9.52
N GLU A 403 -15.26 21.28 -9.88
CA GLU A 403 -15.80 20.78 -11.15
C GLU A 403 -17.02 19.89 -10.93
N GLN A 404 -18.05 20.14 -11.72
CA GLN A 404 -19.30 19.40 -11.62
C GLN A 404 -19.18 17.91 -11.93
N SER A 405 -18.32 17.54 -12.85
CA SER A 405 -18.09 16.12 -13.22
C SER A 405 -17.53 15.32 -12.07
N GLU A 406 -16.60 15.90 -11.30
CA GLU A 406 -16.04 15.28 -10.11
C GLU A 406 -17.10 15.19 -9.00
N PHE A 407 -17.84 16.27 -8.75
CA PHE A 407 -18.95 16.28 -7.80
C PHE A 407 -19.98 15.18 -8.11
N ASP A 408 -20.45 15.10 -9.35
CA ASP A 408 -21.45 14.12 -9.78
C ASP A 408 -20.93 12.68 -9.58
N SER A 409 -19.63 12.42 -9.87
CA SER A 409 -18.99 11.12 -9.69
C SER A 409 -18.89 10.73 -8.21
N GLN A 410 -18.49 11.67 -7.35
CA GLN A 410 -18.35 11.43 -5.92
C GLN A 410 -19.72 11.24 -5.23
N VAL A 411 -20.73 12.02 -5.63
CA VAL A 411 -22.12 11.82 -5.18
C VAL A 411 -22.63 10.43 -5.60
N LEU A 412 -22.40 10.02 -6.84
CA LEU A 412 -22.77 8.68 -7.31
C LEU A 412 -22.12 7.58 -6.48
N SER A 413 -20.83 7.71 -6.20
CA SER A 413 -20.07 6.76 -5.37
C SER A 413 -20.66 6.69 -3.96
N LEU A 414 -20.91 7.83 -3.31
CA LEU A 414 -21.48 7.88 -1.97
C LEU A 414 -22.89 7.25 -1.91
N VAL A 415 -23.73 7.52 -2.93
CA VAL A 415 -25.07 6.92 -3.02
C VAL A 415 -25.00 5.40 -3.15
N LYS A 416 -24.08 4.88 -3.97
CA LYS A 416 -23.88 3.43 -4.10
C LYS A 416 -23.43 2.79 -2.79
N ILE A 417 -22.50 3.42 -2.08
CA ILE A 417 -21.99 2.93 -0.79
C ILE A 417 -23.09 2.88 0.28
N THR A 418 -24.02 3.82 0.22
CA THR A 418 -24.99 4.06 1.29
C THR A 418 -26.43 3.73 0.87
N ILE A 419 -27.08 4.56 0.08
CA ILE A 419 -28.52 4.47 -0.23
C ILE A 419 -28.84 3.20 -1.02
N ASP A 420 -28.06 2.90 -2.06
CA ASP A 420 -28.28 1.70 -2.90
C ASP A 420 -27.92 0.41 -2.14
N SER A 421 -27.07 0.53 -1.12
CA SER A 421 -26.63 -0.58 -0.27
C SER A 421 -27.53 -0.82 0.96
N ILE A 422 -28.62 -0.06 1.18
CA ILE A 422 -29.53 -0.30 2.29
C ILE A 422 -30.10 -1.74 2.22
N ASN A 423 -29.90 -2.52 3.29
CA ASN A 423 -30.34 -3.92 3.37
C ASN A 423 -31.84 -4.02 3.67
N VAL A 424 -32.65 -3.72 2.65
CA VAL A 424 -34.11 -3.77 2.71
C VAL A 424 -34.64 -5.12 3.26
N LYS A 425 -34.02 -6.24 2.85
CA LYS A 425 -34.46 -7.57 3.25
C LYS A 425 -34.29 -7.78 4.76
N SER A 426 -33.13 -7.45 5.30
CA SER A 426 -32.88 -7.63 6.74
C SER A 426 -33.67 -6.62 7.59
N ILE A 427 -33.82 -5.38 7.13
CA ILE A 427 -34.67 -4.41 7.83
C ILE A 427 -36.13 -4.92 7.90
N LYS A 428 -36.71 -5.42 6.80
CA LYS A 428 -38.08 -6.00 6.80
C LYS A 428 -38.21 -7.23 7.67
N SER A 429 -37.15 -8.01 7.89
CA SER A 429 -37.17 -9.17 8.77
C SER A 429 -37.28 -8.80 10.26
N VAL A 430 -36.69 -7.68 10.67
CA VAL A 430 -36.71 -7.20 12.07
C VAL A 430 -37.78 -6.15 12.32
N MET A 431 -38.31 -5.51 11.28
CA MET A 431 -39.42 -4.55 11.33
C MET A 431 -40.32 -4.76 10.09
N PRO A 432 -41.31 -5.65 10.15
CA PRO A 432 -42.27 -5.82 9.06
C PRO A 432 -42.95 -4.49 8.71
N SER A 433 -42.90 -4.11 7.45
CA SER A 433 -43.40 -2.81 6.96
C SER A 433 -43.86 -2.92 5.51
N ASP A 434 -44.96 -2.24 5.19
CA ASP A 434 -45.51 -2.10 3.83
C ASP A 434 -44.86 -0.94 3.05
N GLU A 435 -43.87 -0.24 3.65
CA GLU A 435 -43.19 0.87 3.01
C GLU A 435 -42.51 0.44 1.71
N ASN A 436 -42.82 1.18 0.64
CA ASN A 436 -42.22 1.01 -0.67
C ASN A 436 -41.08 2.02 -0.88
N GLY A 437 -39.87 1.48 -1.10
CA GLY A 437 -38.64 2.25 -1.32
C GLY A 437 -37.66 2.18 -0.14
N SER A 438 -36.37 2.03 -0.48
CA SER A 438 -35.28 1.83 0.50
C SER A 438 -35.17 2.97 1.51
N ILE A 439 -35.23 4.23 1.05
CA ILE A 439 -35.11 5.41 1.94
C ILE A 439 -36.29 5.50 2.91
N LYS A 440 -37.53 5.28 2.45
CA LYS A 440 -38.71 5.33 3.32
C LYS A 440 -38.65 4.26 4.39
N LEU A 441 -38.34 3.02 4.00
CA LEU A 441 -38.19 1.90 4.92
C LEU A 441 -37.06 2.16 5.95
N PHE A 442 -35.91 2.63 5.48
CA PHE A 442 -34.79 2.98 6.35
C PHE A 442 -35.16 4.10 7.34
N THR A 443 -35.87 5.14 6.86
CA THR A 443 -36.35 6.23 7.74
C THR A 443 -37.34 5.72 8.80
N ALA A 444 -38.28 4.84 8.43
CA ALA A 444 -39.18 4.22 9.40
C ALA A 444 -38.41 3.36 10.42
N PHE A 445 -37.42 2.61 9.95
CA PHE A 445 -36.57 1.77 10.81
C PHE A 445 -35.81 2.58 11.85
N ILE A 446 -35.09 3.65 11.46
CA ILE A 446 -34.34 4.47 12.41
C ILE A 446 -35.24 5.22 13.38
N LYS A 447 -36.43 5.69 12.94
CA LYS A 447 -37.46 6.25 13.83
C LYS A 447 -37.95 5.25 14.87
N SER A 448 -38.14 3.98 14.49
CA SER A 448 -38.52 2.92 15.42
C SER A 448 -37.45 2.62 16.49
N LYS A 449 -36.21 3.09 16.25
CA LYS A 449 -35.07 3.01 17.16
C LYS A 449 -34.81 4.33 17.89
N GLU A 450 -35.76 5.25 17.88
CA GLU A 450 -35.68 6.58 18.54
C GLU A 450 -34.46 7.41 18.09
N ILE A 451 -34.02 7.22 16.84
CA ILE A 451 -32.93 7.99 16.23
C ILE A 451 -33.47 9.31 15.74
N ASP A 452 -32.93 10.39 16.30
CA ASP A 452 -33.24 11.77 15.92
C ASP A 452 -32.30 12.26 14.80
N PHE A 453 -32.68 11.96 13.57
CA PHE A 453 -32.02 12.41 12.34
C PHE A 453 -33.03 12.44 11.18
N ASP A 454 -33.09 13.55 10.44
CA ASP A 454 -34.00 13.64 9.28
C ASP A 454 -33.41 12.93 8.05
N ALA A 455 -33.33 11.60 8.14
CA ALA A 455 -32.83 10.77 7.04
C ALA A 455 -33.68 10.88 5.76
N ALA A 456 -34.98 11.16 5.87
CA ALA A 456 -35.85 11.31 4.71
C ALA A 456 -35.46 12.54 3.89
N SER A 457 -35.17 13.66 4.56
CA SER A 457 -34.74 14.88 3.88
C SER A 457 -33.35 14.71 3.28
N PHE A 458 -32.39 14.28 4.07
CA PHE A 458 -30.99 14.16 3.65
C PHE A 458 -30.80 13.12 2.54
N LEU A 459 -31.18 11.85 2.78
CA LEU A 459 -30.99 10.78 1.78
C LEU A 459 -31.84 11.00 0.53
N GLY A 460 -33.07 11.56 0.70
CA GLY A 460 -33.90 11.94 -0.44
C GLY A 460 -33.31 13.08 -1.26
N GLY A 461 -32.66 14.06 -0.61
CA GLY A 461 -31.88 15.12 -1.26
C GLY A 461 -30.69 14.54 -2.04
N LEU A 462 -29.88 13.69 -1.40
CA LEU A 462 -28.71 13.06 -2.02
C LEU A 462 -29.10 12.20 -3.24
N GLN A 463 -30.16 11.40 -3.13
CA GLN A 463 -30.75 10.65 -4.26
C GLN A 463 -31.27 11.59 -5.36
N GLY A 464 -31.81 12.74 -5.01
CA GLY A 464 -32.27 13.75 -5.94
C GLY A 464 -31.12 14.39 -6.72
N VAL A 465 -29.99 14.72 -6.09
CA VAL A 465 -28.78 15.22 -6.77
C VAL A 465 -28.29 14.20 -7.78
N ARG A 466 -28.16 12.91 -7.37
CA ARG A 466 -27.78 11.84 -8.29
C ARG A 466 -28.68 11.75 -9.51
N SER A 467 -30.00 11.76 -9.30
CA SER A 467 -30.95 11.53 -10.39
C SER A 467 -31.11 12.74 -11.31
N SER A 468 -31.01 13.95 -10.80
CA SER A 468 -31.18 15.18 -11.57
C SER A 468 -29.86 15.81 -12.07
N GLY A 469 -28.73 15.50 -11.42
CA GLY A 469 -27.39 15.98 -11.79
C GLY A 469 -26.71 15.08 -12.81
N VAL A 470 -26.68 13.77 -12.52
CA VAL A 470 -25.92 12.77 -13.32
C VAL A 470 -26.73 12.21 -14.49
N ALA A 471 -28.02 11.96 -14.31
CA ALA A 471 -28.84 11.24 -15.27
C ALA A 471 -29.69 12.14 -16.18
N HIS A 472 -29.96 13.38 -15.80
CA HIS A 472 -30.87 14.29 -16.51
C HIS A 472 -30.33 15.72 -16.60
N ARG A 473 -30.82 16.48 -17.59
CA ARG A 473 -30.51 17.90 -17.73
C ARG A 473 -30.97 18.65 -16.47
N ARG A 474 -30.07 19.42 -15.85
CA ARG A 474 -30.34 20.23 -14.67
C ARG A 474 -31.45 21.23 -14.91
N GLY A 475 -32.38 21.30 -13.97
CA GLY A 475 -33.52 22.17 -14.02
C GLY A 475 -34.06 22.44 -12.61
N LYS A 476 -35.29 22.97 -12.50
CA LYS A 476 -35.95 23.31 -11.22
C LYS A 476 -35.94 22.20 -10.17
N THR A 477 -35.82 20.93 -10.58
CA THR A 477 -35.75 19.81 -9.65
C THR A 477 -34.37 19.75 -8.98
N TYR A 478 -33.30 20.01 -9.72
CA TYR A 478 -31.94 20.09 -9.19
C TYR A 478 -31.82 21.24 -8.18
N GLU A 479 -32.28 22.45 -8.52
CA GLU A 479 -32.26 23.59 -7.60
C GLU A 479 -33.02 23.32 -6.29
N LYS A 480 -34.18 22.65 -6.36
CA LYS A 480 -34.92 22.26 -5.15
C LYS A 480 -34.14 21.28 -4.29
N THR A 481 -33.35 20.40 -4.93
CA THR A 481 -32.57 19.40 -4.24
C THR A 481 -31.36 20.02 -3.54
N ILE A 482 -30.66 20.93 -4.21
CA ILE A 482 -29.54 21.71 -3.65
C ILE A 482 -30.02 22.52 -2.43
N ASN A 483 -31.16 23.22 -2.56
CA ASN A 483 -31.76 23.95 -1.43
C ASN A 483 -32.15 23.02 -0.27
N ARG A 484 -32.64 21.83 -0.56
CA ARG A 484 -32.99 20.82 0.46
C ARG A 484 -31.79 20.30 1.25
N LEU A 485 -30.64 20.18 0.60
CA LEU A 485 -29.37 19.78 1.23
C LEU A 485 -28.66 20.98 1.87
N GLU A 486 -29.20 22.22 1.67
CA GLU A 486 -28.60 23.47 2.15
C GLU A 486 -27.14 23.64 1.71
N ILE A 487 -26.81 23.28 0.47
CA ILE A 487 -25.49 23.40 -0.12
C ILE A 487 -25.47 24.50 -1.19
N ASP A 488 -24.28 25.06 -1.44
CA ASP A 488 -24.03 26.04 -2.49
C ASP A 488 -23.47 25.34 -3.73
N ASP A 489 -24.14 25.44 -4.87
CA ASP A 489 -23.72 24.86 -6.13
C ASP A 489 -22.62 25.67 -6.87
N ASN A 490 -22.25 26.85 -6.34
CA ASN A 490 -21.09 27.60 -6.81
C ASN A 490 -19.78 27.15 -6.13
N ASP A 491 -19.88 26.54 -4.95
CA ASP A 491 -18.74 25.97 -4.21
C ASP A 491 -18.99 24.47 -3.95
N LEU A 492 -18.75 23.67 -4.98
CA LEU A 492 -18.97 22.23 -4.95
C LEU A 492 -18.03 21.50 -3.98
N ILE A 493 -16.85 22.04 -3.73
CA ILE A 493 -15.89 21.48 -2.77
C ILE A 493 -16.51 21.53 -1.38
N THR A 494 -16.89 22.71 -0.91
CA THR A 494 -17.56 22.87 0.39
C THR A 494 -18.90 22.14 0.45
N ALA A 495 -19.63 22.09 -0.68
CA ALA A 495 -20.90 21.37 -0.77
C ALA A 495 -20.72 19.86 -0.55
N PHE A 496 -19.71 19.26 -1.15
CA PHE A 496 -19.44 17.81 -0.98
C PHE A 496 -18.88 17.49 0.40
N ASP A 497 -18.00 18.32 0.94
CA ASP A 497 -17.52 18.20 2.32
C ASP A 497 -18.70 18.17 3.30
N LYS A 498 -19.66 19.09 3.17
CA LYS A 498 -20.87 19.13 4.00
C LYS A 498 -21.71 17.86 3.85
N ILE A 499 -21.84 17.31 2.65
CA ILE A 499 -22.54 16.03 2.41
C ILE A 499 -21.85 14.88 3.14
N LEU A 500 -20.52 14.80 3.10
CA LEU A 500 -19.76 13.79 3.81
C LEU A 500 -19.88 13.92 5.33
N GLU A 501 -19.87 15.15 5.85
CA GLU A 501 -20.07 15.45 7.27
C GLU A 501 -21.47 15.01 7.74
N GLN A 502 -22.52 15.35 7.00
CA GLN A 502 -23.89 14.94 7.31
C GLN A 502 -24.07 13.41 7.24
N MET A 503 -23.42 12.73 6.27
CA MET A 503 -23.44 11.29 6.20
C MET A 503 -22.70 10.67 7.39
N THR A 504 -21.58 11.24 7.79
CA THR A 504 -20.83 10.82 8.99
C THR A 504 -21.66 11.00 10.26
N GLU A 505 -22.40 12.09 10.37
CA GLU A 505 -23.31 12.36 11.49
C GLU A 505 -24.42 11.30 11.55
N LEU A 506 -25.04 10.98 10.41
CA LEU A 506 -26.02 9.89 10.32
C LEU A 506 -25.43 8.57 10.86
N ILE A 507 -24.25 8.16 10.37
CA ILE A 507 -23.60 6.92 10.82
C ILE A 507 -23.29 6.96 12.33
N ASN A 508 -22.80 8.09 12.84
CA ASN A 508 -22.51 8.26 14.28
C ASN A 508 -23.80 8.19 15.12
N THR A 509 -24.90 8.74 14.62
CA THR A 509 -26.18 8.67 15.32
C THR A 509 -26.74 7.24 15.34
N LEU A 510 -26.52 6.46 14.25
CA LEU A 510 -26.86 5.04 14.21
C LEU A 510 -26.09 4.16 15.21
N LYS A 511 -24.91 4.60 15.67
CA LYS A 511 -24.14 3.87 16.70
C LYS A 511 -24.90 3.72 18.01
N LYS A 512 -25.86 4.60 18.32
CA LYS A 512 -26.73 4.48 19.49
C LYS A 512 -27.51 3.16 19.50
N ILE A 513 -27.77 2.56 18.33
CA ILE A 513 -28.42 1.25 18.21
C ILE A 513 -27.47 0.11 18.64
N LEU A 514 -26.17 0.38 18.61
CA LEU A 514 -25.12 -0.58 19.00
C LEU A 514 -24.82 -0.55 20.50
N GLU A 515 -25.22 0.51 21.20
CA GLU A 515 -25.19 0.59 22.65
C GLU A 515 -26.38 -0.19 23.25
#